data_cda9e7ebf231941a71291bffaea90c5f
#
_entry.id   cda9e7ebf231941a71291bffaea90c5f
#
_cell.length_a   1.000
_cell.length_b   1.000
_cell.length_c   1.000
_cell.angle_alpha   90.00
_cell.angle_beta   90.00
_cell.angle_gamma   90.00
#
_symmetry.space_group_name_H-M   'P 1'
#
loop_
_entity.id
_entity.type
_entity.pdbx_description
1 polymer ?
#
loop_
_entity_poly.entity_id
_entity_poly.type
_entity_poly.pdbx_seq_one_letter_code
_entity_poly.pdbx_strand_id
1 'polypeptide(L)'
;MPKQSFALFLLFSVLWMSCMQARDNDTVVTIGTFNMEWLGDGDSLDVKKRTEQDYKNIALVIEQTGADVLGIEEIENDAAIRRVLRYLPGYSFQLGSHGRAQNVGVLYKSTVSVRAGFEYMPVATRGDRNRPGYVVECSKGNFAWTMMVVHLKSTSRADSTPELRVASYANRREQVQALRWWMDSVSAISGKNAIITGDFNDFVQRAQNPTLTELINSSSVVFLTKELRSCRVPTWYGIDHVVANTAAASRWLSEGVQVIPIERLLPKEQAEMVSDHCPVVTVFSTK
;
A
#
# COMPACT_ATOMS: atom_id res chain seq x y z
N MET A 1 -68.55 9.51 -29.67
CA MET A 1 -67.80 9.81 -28.42
C MET A 1 -66.92 8.63 -28.13
N PRO A 2 -65.62 8.68 -28.36
CA PRO A 2 -64.70 7.58 -28.01
C PRO A 2 -64.20 7.74 -26.58
N LYS A 3 -64.19 6.64 -25.85
CA LYS A 3 -63.67 6.51 -24.50
C LYS A 3 -62.12 6.45 -24.57
N GLN A 4 -61.47 7.39 -23.92
CA GLN A 4 -60.00 7.38 -23.71
C GLN A 4 -59.69 6.46 -22.51
N SER A 5 -58.97 5.37 -22.78
CA SER A 5 -58.38 4.50 -21.74
C SER A 5 -57.03 5.10 -21.35
N PHE A 6 -56.90 5.56 -20.11
CA PHE A 6 -55.61 5.93 -19.50
C PHE A 6 -54.90 4.65 -19.08
N ALA A 7 -53.79 4.29 -19.73
CA ALA A 7 -52.89 3.26 -19.30
C ALA A 7 -51.89 3.86 -18.29
N LEU A 8 -52.00 3.40 -17.04
CA LEU A 8 -51.10 3.78 -15.94
C LEU A 8 -49.79 2.97 -16.06
N PHE A 9 -48.72 3.57 -16.53
CA PHE A 9 -47.39 2.97 -16.51
C PHE A 9 -46.81 3.06 -15.08
N LEU A 10 -46.82 1.97 -14.37
CA LEU A 10 -46.08 1.79 -13.12
C LEU A 10 -44.62 1.54 -13.46
N LEU A 11 -43.79 2.58 -13.29
CA LEU A 11 -42.32 2.46 -13.27
C LEU A 11 -41.89 1.77 -11.98
N PHE A 12 -41.57 0.48 -12.09
CA PHE A 12 -40.78 -0.22 -11.05
C PHE A 12 -39.35 0.20 -11.12
N SER A 13 -38.98 1.20 -10.30
CA SER A 13 -37.58 1.50 -9.99
C SER A 13 -37.08 0.41 -9.06
N VAL A 14 -36.38 -0.59 -9.63
CA VAL A 14 -35.62 -1.56 -8.85
C VAL A 14 -34.42 -0.83 -8.29
N LEU A 15 -34.51 -0.36 -7.04
CA LEU A 15 -33.35 0.02 -6.24
C LEU A 15 -32.48 -1.23 -6.04
N TRP A 16 -31.40 -1.32 -6.77
CA TRP A 16 -30.29 -2.19 -6.41
C TRP A 16 -29.62 -1.59 -5.16
N MET A 17 -30.14 -1.86 -4.00
CA MET A 17 -29.38 -1.74 -2.75
C MET A 17 -28.33 -2.85 -2.79
N SER A 18 -27.11 -2.51 -3.21
CA SER A 18 -25.94 -3.31 -2.92
C SER A 18 -25.87 -3.43 -1.41
N CYS A 19 -26.27 -4.59 -0.90
CA CYS A 19 -26.07 -4.95 0.49
C CYS A 19 -24.55 -5.12 0.69
N MET A 20 -23.83 -4.03 0.95
CA MET A 20 -22.54 -4.11 1.60
C MET A 20 -22.83 -4.65 3.00
N GLN A 21 -22.74 -5.95 3.14
CA GLN A 21 -22.76 -6.61 4.45
C GLN A 21 -21.68 -5.94 5.27
N ALA A 22 -22.06 -5.19 6.31
CA ALA A 22 -21.13 -4.65 7.28
C ALA A 22 -20.32 -5.85 7.81
N ARG A 23 -19.07 -5.98 7.36
CA ARG A 23 -18.17 -6.98 7.93
C ARG A 23 -18.04 -6.64 9.40
N ASP A 24 -18.23 -7.62 10.26
CA ASP A 24 -17.98 -7.49 11.68
C ASP A 24 -16.51 -7.07 11.85
N ASN A 25 -16.30 -5.76 12.11
CA ASN A 25 -14.98 -5.12 12.11
C ASN A 25 -14.00 -5.75 13.11
N ASP A 26 -14.50 -6.54 14.05
CA ASP A 26 -13.67 -7.21 15.06
C ASP A 26 -13.10 -8.55 14.59
N THR A 27 -13.60 -9.11 13.49
CA THR A 27 -13.20 -10.43 13.00
C THR A 27 -12.23 -10.41 11.84
N VAL A 28 -11.91 -9.21 11.34
CA VAL A 28 -10.99 -9.01 10.22
C VAL A 28 -10.06 -7.83 10.45
N VAL A 29 -8.93 -7.82 9.75
CA VAL A 29 -8.03 -6.67 9.65
C VAL A 29 -7.71 -6.41 8.17
N THR A 30 -7.82 -5.15 7.77
CA THR A 30 -7.46 -4.70 6.43
C THR A 30 -6.06 -4.09 6.46
N ILE A 31 -5.15 -4.66 5.69
CA ILE A 31 -3.74 -4.25 5.59
C ILE A 31 -3.44 -3.85 4.14
N GLY A 32 -2.70 -2.77 3.95
CA GLY A 32 -2.38 -2.29 2.62
C GLY A 32 -1.14 -1.44 2.53
N THR A 33 -0.98 -0.78 1.38
CA THR A 33 0.11 0.16 1.10
C THR A 33 -0.36 1.31 0.21
N PHE A 34 0.27 2.47 0.36
CA PHE A 34 -0.01 3.65 -0.46
C PHE A 34 1.23 4.53 -0.60
N ASN A 35 1.83 4.55 -1.77
CA ASN A 35 2.82 5.54 -2.14
C ASN A 35 2.11 6.88 -2.41
N MET A 36 2.47 7.93 -1.66
CA MET A 36 1.80 9.25 -1.70
C MET A 36 2.52 10.27 -2.59
N GLU A 37 3.43 9.80 -3.44
CA GLU A 37 4.14 10.61 -4.45
C GLU A 37 4.62 11.96 -3.89
N TRP A 38 5.77 11.93 -3.21
CA TRP A 38 6.42 13.13 -2.66
C TRP A 38 5.48 13.94 -1.75
N LEU A 39 4.89 13.29 -0.72
CA LEU A 39 4.09 14.00 0.26
C LEU A 39 4.96 14.95 1.09
N GLY A 40 4.91 16.23 0.75
CA GLY A 40 5.60 17.32 1.45
C GLY A 40 4.76 18.00 2.53
N ASP A 41 5.40 18.85 3.34
CA ASP A 41 4.76 19.55 4.45
C ASP A 41 4.13 20.90 4.08
N GLY A 42 4.20 21.28 2.81
CA GLY A 42 3.62 22.49 2.23
C GLY A 42 4.56 23.68 2.26
N ASP A 43 5.84 23.46 2.48
CA ASP A 43 6.83 24.52 2.40
C ASP A 43 7.27 24.85 0.95
N SER A 44 8.20 25.78 0.80
CA SER A 44 8.68 26.20 -0.52
C SER A 44 9.58 25.18 -1.22
N LEU A 45 10.06 24.15 -0.50
CA LEU A 45 11.00 23.15 -0.99
C LEU A 45 10.34 21.87 -1.47
N ASP A 46 9.02 21.70 -1.19
CA ASP A 46 8.26 20.52 -1.63
C ASP A 46 8.48 20.24 -3.12
N VAL A 47 8.79 19.00 -3.44
CA VAL A 47 8.94 18.52 -4.83
C VAL A 47 7.60 18.58 -5.56
N LYS A 48 6.53 18.15 -4.88
CA LYS A 48 5.15 18.22 -5.38
C LYS A 48 4.35 19.22 -4.54
N LYS A 49 4.09 20.38 -5.11
CA LYS A 49 3.31 21.44 -4.43
C LYS A 49 1.87 21.01 -4.27
N ARG A 50 1.35 21.00 -3.06
CA ARG A 50 -0.02 20.65 -2.73
C ARG A 50 -0.74 21.77 -2.01
N THR A 51 -2.02 21.90 -2.33
CA THR A 51 -2.96 22.79 -1.64
C THR A 51 -3.58 22.07 -0.43
N GLU A 52 -4.27 22.82 0.43
CA GLU A 52 -4.99 22.21 1.55
C GLU A 52 -6.10 21.25 1.07
N GLN A 53 -6.68 21.49 -0.12
CA GLN A 53 -7.66 20.58 -0.72
C GLN A 53 -7.01 19.25 -1.12
N ASP A 54 -5.75 19.25 -1.56
CA ASP A 54 -5.06 18.03 -1.94
C ASP A 54 -4.79 17.13 -0.72
N TYR A 55 -4.45 17.71 0.44
CA TYR A 55 -4.34 16.94 1.71
C TYR A 55 -5.68 16.34 2.14
N LYS A 56 -6.79 17.05 1.95
CA LYS A 56 -8.15 16.51 2.18
C LYS A 56 -8.45 15.35 1.23
N ASN A 57 -8.08 15.49 -0.03
CA ASN A 57 -8.28 14.45 -1.04
C ASN A 57 -7.46 13.20 -0.73
N ILE A 58 -6.20 13.36 -0.26
CA ILE A 58 -5.37 12.23 0.21
C ILE A 58 -6.06 11.54 1.39
N ALA A 59 -6.55 12.29 2.38
CA ALA A 59 -7.27 11.73 3.53
C ALA A 59 -8.53 10.96 3.10
N LEU A 60 -9.32 11.52 2.16
CA LEU A 60 -10.49 10.84 1.59
C LEU A 60 -10.10 9.51 0.94
N VAL A 61 -9.02 9.48 0.15
CA VAL A 61 -8.55 8.27 -0.52
C VAL A 61 -8.12 7.22 0.52
N ILE A 62 -7.41 7.62 1.59
CA ILE A 62 -7.03 6.72 2.68
C ILE A 62 -8.28 6.16 3.38
N GLU A 63 -9.27 7.00 3.69
CA GLU A 63 -10.53 6.58 4.31
C GLU A 63 -11.25 5.52 3.46
N GLN A 64 -11.29 5.71 2.13
CA GLN A 64 -11.91 4.77 1.19
C GLN A 64 -11.21 3.43 1.10
N THR A 65 -9.96 3.31 1.54
CA THR A 65 -9.28 2.01 1.65
C THR A 65 -9.90 1.12 2.71
N GLY A 66 -10.52 1.70 3.73
CA GLY A 66 -10.96 1.00 4.93
C GLY A 66 -9.81 0.41 5.77
N ALA A 67 -8.54 0.64 5.37
CA ALA A 67 -7.38 0.01 5.98
C ALA A 67 -7.33 0.23 7.49
N ASP A 68 -7.06 -0.84 8.23
CA ASP A 68 -6.74 -0.76 9.65
C ASP A 68 -5.26 -0.44 9.87
N VAL A 69 -4.40 -0.96 8.97
CA VAL A 69 -2.96 -0.63 8.89
C VAL A 69 -2.58 -0.42 7.44
N LEU A 70 -1.95 0.70 7.13
CA LEU A 70 -1.52 1.08 5.80
C LEU A 70 -0.04 1.42 5.83
N GLY A 71 0.78 0.70 5.07
CA GLY A 71 2.13 1.13 4.71
C GLY A 71 2.05 2.44 3.92
N ILE A 72 2.94 3.36 4.19
CA ILE A 72 2.99 4.65 3.50
C ILE A 72 4.41 4.92 3.00
N GLU A 73 4.51 5.41 1.78
CA GLU A 73 5.77 5.67 1.12
C GLU A 73 5.82 7.10 0.56
N GLU A 74 7.04 7.60 0.36
CA GLU A 74 7.34 8.93 -0.15
C GLU A 74 6.85 10.06 0.76
N ILE A 75 7.02 9.91 2.05
CA ILE A 75 6.69 10.91 3.06
C ILE A 75 7.93 11.73 3.39
N GLU A 76 7.85 13.04 3.24
CA GLU A 76 8.97 13.92 3.54
C GLU A 76 9.35 13.89 5.02
N ASN A 77 8.38 14.11 5.90
CA ASN A 77 8.57 14.21 7.35
C ASN A 77 7.25 14.07 8.12
N ASP A 78 7.33 14.12 9.44
CA ASP A 78 6.17 14.08 10.34
C ASP A 78 5.15 15.20 10.08
N ALA A 79 5.62 16.41 9.71
CA ALA A 79 4.73 17.53 9.46
C ALA A 79 3.85 17.28 8.23
N ALA A 80 4.40 16.65 7.19
CA ALA A 80 3.68 16.29 5.97
C ALA A 80 2.50 15.34 6.28
N ILE A 81 2.74 14.25 6.98
CA ILE A 81 1.67 13.30 7.30
C ILE A 81 0.65 13.89 8.29
N ARG A 82 1.07 14.74 9.23
CA ARG A 82 0.16 15.44 10.15
C ARG A 82 -0.82 16.36 9.42
N ARG A 83 -0.47 16.93 8.25
CA ARG A 83 -1.42 17.69 7.43
C ARG A 83 -2.56 16.82 6.93
N VAL A 84 -2.27 15.63 6.45
CA VAL A 84 -3.29 14.66 6.04
C VAL A 84 -4.16 14.24 7.24
N LEU A 85 -3.53 13.95 8.39
CA LEU A 85 -4.24 13.49 9.59
C LEU A 85 -5.21 14.52 10.20
N ARG A 86 -5.11 15.80 9.86
CA ARG A 86 -6.13 16.81 10.24
C ARG A 86 -7.52 16.44 9.69
N TYR A 87 -7.57 15.70 8.57
CA TYR A 87 -8.78 15.29 7.87
C TYR A 87 -9.07 13.80 7.99
N LEU A 88 -8.28 13.08 8.80
CA LEU A 88 -8.39 11.63 8.96
C LEU A 88 -8.38 11.27 10.46
N PRO A 89 -9.44 11.64 11.21
CA PRO A 89 -9.51 11.34 12.63
C PRO A 89 -9.53 9.84 12.88
N GLY A 90 -8.92 9.40 13.97
CA GLY A 90 -8.87 7.98 14.36
C GLY A 90 -7.67 7.22 13.83
N TYR A 91 -6.81 7.85 13.03
CA TYR A 91 -5.52 7.29 12.63
C TYR A 91 -4.36 7.89 13.42
N SER A 92 -3.39 7.04 13.68
CA SER A 92 -2.05 7.40 14.18
C SER A 92 -1.00 6.98 13.15
N PHE A 93 0.25 7.41 13.32
CA PHE A 93 1.33 7.03 12.42
C PHE A 93 2.64 6.80 13.16
N GLN A 94 3.53 6.07 12.50
CA GLN A 94 4.96 6.01 12.81
C GLN A 94 5.72 6.13 11.49
N LEU A 95 6.82 6.87 11.47
CA LEU A 95 7.60 7.20 10.28
C LEU A 95 9.08 6.94 10.52
N GLY A 96 9.77 6.37 9.53
CA GLY A 96 11.22 6.31 9.48
C GLY A 96 11.84 7.69 9.17
N SER A 97 13.15 7.80 9.30
CA SER A 97 13.88 9.07 9.16
C SER A 97 15.05 9.02 8.19
N HIS A 98 15.44 7.84 7.69
CA HIS A 98 16.60 7.67 6.81
C HIS A 98 16.24 7.63 5.31
N GLY A 99 15.01 7.95 4.93
CA GLY A 99 14.55 8.04 3.53
C GLY A 99 14.72 9.42 2.91
N ARG A 100 15.34 10.38 3.62
CA ARG A 100 15.41 11.81 3.22
C ARG A 100 13.99 12.38 3.06
N ALA A 101 13.62 12.89 1.87
CA ALA A 101 12.28 13.37 1.56
C ALA A 101 11.33 12.25 1.08
N GLN A 102 11.70 10.97 1.19
CA GLN A 102 10.89 9.82 0.79
C GLN A 102 10.92 8.73 1.87
N ASN A 103 10.60 9.10 3.10
CA ASN A 103 10.53 8.16 4.19
C ASN A 103 9.39 7.16 4.00
N VAL A 104 9.52 6.00 4.63
CA VAL A 104 8.49 4.98 4.71
C VAL A 104 8.01 4.84 6.15
N GLY A 105 6.75 4.44 6.33
CA GLY A 105 6.15 4.32 7.66
C GLY A 105 4.82 3.61 7.64
N VAL A 106 4.04 3.77 8.69
CA VAL A 106 2.70 3.17 8.81
C VAL A 106 1.69 4.19 9.31
N LEU A 107 0.47 4.13 8.74
CA LEU A 107 -0.75 4.67 9.32
C LEU A 107 -1.54 3.51 9.93
N TYR A 108 -2.19 3.74 11.06
CA TYR A 108 -2.99 2.71 11.70
C TYR A 108 -4.14 3.29 12.53
N LYS A 109 -5.25 2.55 12.57
CA LYS A 109 -6.40 2.86 13.42
C LYS A 109 -6.14 2.44 14.88
N SER A 110 -6.81 3.10 15.82
CA SER A 110 -6.76 2.75 17.25
C SER A 110 -7.29 1.34 17.57
N THR A 111 -7.98 0.69 16.62
CA THR A 111 -8.45 -0.70 16.75
C THR A 111 -7.34 -1.72 16.59
N VAL A 112 -6.14 -1.31 16.13
CA VAL A 112 -4.95 -2.15 16.02
C VAL A 112 -3.92 -1.72 17.04
N SER A 113 -3.39 -2.65 17.81
CA SER A 113 -2.20 -2.40 18.64
C SER A 113 -0.96 -2.40 17.75
N VAL A 114 -0.21 -1.30 17.74
CA VAL A 114 1.05 -1.16 16.99
C VAL A 114 2.14 -0.73 17.97
N ARG A 115 3.19 -1.56 18.10
CA ARG A 115 4.35 -1.22 18.93
C ARG A 115 5.29 -0.28 18.18
N ALA A 116 6.15 0.43 18.93
CA ALA A 116 7.17 1.30 18.37
C ALA A 116 8.04 0.54 17.37
N GLY A 117 8.12 1.09 16.15
CA GLY A 117 8.85 0.50 15.04
C GLY A 117 10.34 0.86 15.04
N PHE A 118 11.05 0.24 14.10
CA PHE A 118 12.46 0.52 13.85
C PHE A 118 12.78 0.39 12.35
N GLU A 119 13.87 1.00 11.93
CA GLU A 119 14.35 0.93 10.55
C GLU A 119 15.26 -0.28 10.34
N TYR A 120 14.91 -1.17 9.41
CA TYR A 120 15.69 -2.32 9.01
C TYR A 120 16.69 -1.92 7.92
N MET A 121 17.87 -1.51 8.36
CA MET A 121 18.94 -0.95 7.52
C MET A 121 19.43 -1.86 6.37
N PRO A 122 19.41 -3.21 6.46
CA PRO A 122 19.86 -4.05 5.33
C PRO A 122 19.15 -3.81 3.99
N VAL A 123 17.94 -3.22 3.98
CA VAL A 123 17.26 -2.81 2.74
C VAL A 123 17.90 -1.57 2.11
N ALA A 124 18.58 -0.73 2.89
CA ALA A 124 19.30 0.43 2.40
C ALA A 124 20.68 0.06 1.80
N THR A 125 20.71 -0.81 0.79
CA THR A 125 21.91 -1.44 0.21
C THR A 125 22.92 -0.47 -0.39
N ARG A 126 22.53 0.78 -0.62
CA ARG A 126 23.41 1.89 -1.09
C ARG A 126 23.46 3.03 -0.08
N GLY A 127 23.39 2.71 1.21
CA GLY A 127 23.35 3.68 2.30
C GLY A 127 22.20 4.67 2.11
N ASP A 128 22.47 5.95 2.26
CA ASP A 128 21.48 7.03 2.18
C ASP A 128 20.84 7.24 0.79
N ARG A 129 21.26 6.50 -0.23
CA ARG A 129 20.64 6.49 -1.55
C ARG A 129 19.45 5.54 -1.67
N ASN A 130 19.28 4.65 -0.69
CA ASN A 130 18.13 3.75 -0.57
C ASN A 130 17.49 3.94 0.80
N ARG A 131 16.21 3.72 0.86
CA ARG A 131 15.44 3.75 2.10
C ARG A 131 15.59 2.42 2.83
N PRO A 132 15.74 2.41 4.16
CA PRO A 132 15.57 1.19 4.95
C PRO A 132 14.12 0.71 4.91
N GLY A 133 13.87 -0.54 5.28
CA GLY A 133 12.51 -1.01 5.57
C GLY A 133 12.07 -0.50 6.95
N TYR A 134 10.79 -0.14 7.11
CA TYR A 134 10.24 0.24 8.42
C TYR A 134 9.45 -0.92 9.02
N VAL A 135 9.87 -1.42 10.17
CA VAL A 135 9.30 -2.63 10.79
C VAL A 135 8.49 -2.26 12.02
N VAL A 136 7.28 -2.82 12.13
CA VAL A 136 6.39 -2.70 13.29
C VAL A 136 5.84 -4.06 13.70
N GLU A 137 5.52 -4.22 14.98
CA GLU A 137 4.73 -5.34 15.48
C GLU A 137 3.29 -4.90 15.69
N CYS A 138 2.35 -5.61 15.08
CA CYS A 138 0.93 -5.31 15.09
C CYS A 138 0.12 -6.45 15.67
N SER A 139 -1.07 -6.13 16.25
CA SER A 139 -2.05 -7.15 16.63
C SER A 139 -3.47 -6.61 16.63
N LYS A 140 -4.43 -7.49 16.22
CA LYS A 140 -5.88 -7.28 16.32
C LYS A 140 -6.54 -8.64 16.53
N GLY A 141 -7.37 -8.76 17.56
CA GLY A 141 -7.97 -10.06 17.92
C GLY A 141 -6.90 -11.13 18.17
N ASN A 142 -7.06 -12.30 17.57
CA ASN A 142 -6.09 -13.41 17.65
C ASN A 142 -4.99 -13.36 16.57
N PHE A 143 -4.94 -12.30 15.76
CA PHE A 143 -3.91 -12.14 14.75
C PHE A 143 -2.85 -11.14 15.20
N ALA A 144 -1.64 -11.64 15.45
CA ALA A 144 -0.44 -10.84 15.67
C ALA A 144 0.53 -11.07 14.52
N TRP A 145 1.14 -10.00 13.99
CA TRP A 145 2.08 -10.08 12.87
C TRP A 145 3.20 -9.04 13.00
N THR A 146 4.34 -9.35 12.39
CA THR A 146 5.40 -8.38 12.17
C THR A 146 5.28 -7.88 10.73
N MET A 147 5.22 -6.56 10.54
CA MET A 147 5.06 -5.93 9.24
C MET A 147 6.28 -5.08 8.90
N MET A 148 6.78 -5.20 7.68
CA MET A 148 7.79 -4.30 7.11
C MET A 148 7.19 -3.51 5.97
N VAL A 149 7.35 -2.19 5.99
CA VAL A 149 7.02 -1.30 4.87
C VAL A 149 8.29 -1.00 4.09
N VAL A 150 8.20 -1.06 2.76
CA VAL A 150 9.35 -0.85 1.87
C VAL A 150 9.00 0.07 0.70
N HIS A 151 10.01 0.80 0.23
CA HIS A 151 9.99 1.48 -1.07
C HIS A 151 11.30 1.18 -1.77
N LEU A 152 11.29 0.20 -2.67
CA LEU A 152 12.50 -0.29 -3.33
C LEU A 152 12.99 0.67 -4.43
N LYS A 153 14.22 0.46 -4.90
CA LYS A 153 14.83 1.28 -5.95
C LYS A 153 13.98 1.27 -7.24
N SER A 154 13.49 2.43 -7.62
CA SER A 154 12.80 2.64 -8.90
C SER A 154 13.77 2.57 -10.08
N THR A 155 13.23 2.29 -11.28
CA THR A 155 13.90 2.60 -12.55
C THR A 155 13.25 3.86 -13.09
N SER A 156 13.90 4.99 -12.90
CA SER A 156 13.35 6.31 -13.18
C SER A 156 13.93 6.94 -14.45
N ARG A 157 13.46 8.14 -14.81
CA ARG A 157 14.05 8.94 -15.89
C ARG A 157 15.53 9.30 -15.66
N ALA A 158 15.97 9.32 -14.39
CA ALA A 158 17.39 9.52 -14.05
C ALA A 158 18.26 8.35 -14.51
N ASP A 159 17.70 7.13 -14.67
CA ASP A 159 18.38 5.97 -15.23
C ASP A 159 18.35 6.03 -16.77
N SER A 160 18.94 7.10 -17.34
CA SER A 160 18.82 7.48 -18.76
C SER A 160 19.56 6.56 -19.72
N THR A 161 20.58 5.81 -19.23
CA THR A 161 21.35 4.86 -20.07
C THR A 161 21.01 3.40 -19.72
N PRO A 162 21.29 2.45 -20.63
CA PRO A 162 21.15 1.02 -20.34
C PRO A 162 21.92 0.57 -19.09
N GLU A 163 23.15 1.09 -18.90
CA GLU A 163 24.02 0.74 -17.79
C GLU A 163 23.41 1.20 -16.43
N LEU A 164 22.87 2.41 -16.37
CA LEU A 164 22.19 2.92 -15.19
C LEU A 164 20.93 2.10 -14.85
N ARG A 165 20.18 1.66 -15.86
CA ARG A 165 19.02 0.76 -15.67
C ARG A 165 19.45 -0.60 -15.14
N VAL A 166 20.53 -1.19 -15.69
CA VAL A 166 21.10 -2.45 -15.18
C VAL A 166 21.54 -2.30 -13.75
N ALA A 167 22.20 -1.19 -13.39
CA ALA A 167 22.61 -0.88 -12.00
C ALA A 167 21.39 -0.76 -11.07
N SER A 168 20.30 -0.15 -11.52
CA SER A 168 19.06 -0.04 -10.75
C SER A 168 18.39 -1.41 -10.52
N TYR A 169 18.39 -2.29 -11.53
CA TYR A 169 17.91 -3.66 -11.38
C TYR A 169 18.80 -4.47 -10.40
N ALA A 170 20.12 -4.32 -10.50
CA ALA A 170 21.05 -5.00 -9.60
C ALA A 170 20.83 -4.55 -8.13
N ASN A 171 20.71 -3.23 -7.92
CA ASN A 171 20.43 -2.67 -6.60
C ASN A 171 19.10 -3.21 -6.03
N ARG A 172 18.02 -3.26 -6.83
CA ARG A 172 16.74 -3.79 -6.38
C ARG A 172 16.81 -5.28 -6.04
N ARG A 173 17.60 -6.10 -6.77
CA ARG A 173 17.83 -7.51 -6.42
C ARG A 173 18.51 -7.64 -5.05
N GLU A 174 19.51 -6.81 -4.76
CA GLU A 174 20.17 -6.79 -3.45
C GLU A 174 19.18 -6.42 -2.33
N GLN A 175 18.31 -5.45 -2.57
CA GLN A 175 17.24 -5.10 -1.62
C GLN A 175 16.28 -6.28 -1.40
N VAL A 176 15.85 -6.95 -2.47
CA VAL A 176 14.98 -8.12 -2.41
C VAL A 176 15.64 -9.28 -1.66
N GLN A 177 16.96 -9.46 -1.81
CA GLN A 177 17.72 -10.44 -1.01
C GLN A 177 17.65 -10.11 0.49
N ALA A 178 17.75 -8.83 0.87
CA ALA A 178 17.60 -8.42 2.27
C ALA A 178 16.17 -8.65 2.79
N LEU A 179 15.15 -8.43 1.95
CA LEU A 179 13.76 -8.77 2.29
C LEU A 179 13.57 -10.27 2.49
N ARG A 180 14.20 -11.09 1.65
CA ARG A 180 14.15 -12.53 1.77
C ARG A 180 14.75 -13.00 3.10
N TRP A 181 15.93 -12.51 3.47
CA TRP A 181 16.58 -12.84 4.75
C TRP A 181 15.73 -12.43 5.95
N TRP A 182 15.12 -11.22 5.88
CA TRP A 182 14.22 -10.80 6.93
C TRP A 182 12.99 -11.72 7.05
N MET A 183 12.34 -12.01 5.92
CA MET A 183 11.17 -12.90 5.89
C MET A 183 11.50 -14.28 6.45
N ASP A 184 12.65 -14.86 6.07
CA ASP A 184 13.11 -16.14 6.58
C ASP A 184 13.39 -16.09 8.08
N SER A 185 14.02 -15.02 8.56
CA SER A 185 14.35 -14.85 9.99
C SER A 185 13.10 -14.80 10.87
N VAL A 186 12.07 -14.05 10.43
CA VAL A 186 10.79 -14.00 11.15
C VAL A 186 10.05 -15.33 11.05
N SER A 187 10.05 -15.96 9.88
CA SER A 187 9.36 -17.22 9.62
C SER A 187 9.99 -18.40 10.37
N ALA A 188 11.28 -18.33 10.70
CA ALA A 188 11.95 -19.35 11.51
C ALA A 188 11.42 -19.39 12.96
N ILE A 189 10.77 -18.34 13.43
CA ILE A 189 10.12 -18.30 14.75
C ILE A 189 8.75 -18.97 14.61
N SER A 190 8.53 -20.09 15.28
CA SER A 190 7.28 -20.85 15.21
C SER A 190 6.04 -19.97 15.46
N GLY A 191 5.08 -20.04 14.54
CA GLY A 191 3.80 -19.33 14.63
C GLY A 191 3.86 -17.83 14.36
N LYS A 192 5.02 -17.24 14.02
CA LYS A 192 5.11 -15.82 13.68
C LYS A 192 4.60 -15.55 12.27
N ASN A 193 3.68 -14.60 12.19
CA ASN A 193 3.19 -14.07 10.93
C ASN A 193 4.07 -12.91 10.49
N ALA A 194 4.52 -12.91 9.22
CA ALA A 194 5.33 -11.87 8.63
C ALA A 194 4.65 -11.32 7.37
N ILE A 195 4.60 -10.00 7.24
CA ILE A 195 4.05 -9.31 6.09
C ILE A 195 5.04 -8.23 5.64
N ILE A 196 5.32 -8.16 4.34
CA ILE A 196 6.02 -7.04 3.71
C ILE A 196 5.00 -6.33 2.81
N THR A 197 4.91 -5.02 2.91
CA THR A 197 4.06 -4.21 2.05
C THR A 197 4.81 -2.98 1.55
N GLY A 198 4.41 -2.43 0.40
CA GLY A 198 5.05 -1.23 -0.11
C GLY A 198 5.13 -1.20 -1.64
N ASP A 199 5.81 -0.17 -2.14
CA ASP A 199 6.20 -0.04 -3.54
C ASP A 199 7.48 -0.84 -3.80
N PHE A 200 7.32 -1.99 -4.47
CA PHE A 200 8.42 -2.86 -4.86
C PHE A 200 9.11 -2.40 -6.15
N ASN A 201 8.51 -1.43 -6.87
CA ASN A 201 9.00 -0.93 -8.15
C ASN A 201 9.24 -2.06 -9.20
N ASP A 202 8.60 -3.21 -9.00
CA ASP A 202 8.61 -4.36 -9.90
C ASP A 202 7.36 -5.23 -9.70
N PHE A 203 7.08 -6.11 -10.65
CA PHE A 203 5.93 -7.00 -10.63
C PHE A 203 6.34 -8.45 -10.85
N VAL A 204 5.55 -9.38 -10.30
CA VAL A 204 5.85 -10.82 -10.26
C VAL A 204 6.03 -11.44 -11.65
N GLN A 205 5.26 -10.98 -12.64
CA GLN A 205 5.24 -11.52 -13.99
C GLN A 205 6.32 -10.96 -14.93
N ARG A 206 7.28 -10.18 -14.39
CA ARG A 206 8.34 -9.59 -15.21
C ARG A 206 9.26 -10.66 -15.78
N ALA A 207 9.28 -10.79 -17.11
CA ALA A 207 10.13 -11.75 -17.82
C ALA A 207 11.56 -11.24 -18.06
N GLN A 208 11.69 -9.93 -18.38
CA GLN A 208 13.01 -9.34 -18.66
C GLN A 208 13.56 -8.63 -17.41
N ASN A 209 14.78 -8.99 -17.03
CA ASN A 209 15.45 -8.44 -15.84
C ASN A 209 14.61 -8.53 -14.55
N PRO A 210 14.05 -9.70 -14.21
CA PRO A 210 13.25 -9.84 -12.98
C PRO A 210 14.10 -9.50 -11.75
N THR A 211 13.51 -8.80 -10.79
CA THR A 211 14.23 -8.43 -9.57
C THR A 211 13.63 -9.06 -8.32
N LEU A 212 12.42 -9.61 -8.39
CA LEU A 212 11.71 -10.22 -7.26
C LEU A 212 11.96 -11.75 -7.12
N THR A 213 12.86 -12.32 -7.92
CA THR A 213 13.07 -13.77 -8.05
C THR A 213 13.33 -14.48 -6.72
N GLU A 214 14.13 -13.88 -5.83
CA GLU A 214 14.45 -14.45 -4.51
C GLU A 214 13.23 -14.62 -3.61
N LEU A 215 12.27 -13.71 -3.68
CA LEU A 215 11.00 -13.83 -2.95
C LEU A 215 10.04 -14.78 -3.67
N ILE A 216 9.93 -14.70 -4.99
CA ILE A 216 8.98 -15.49 -5.79
C ILE A 216 9.30 -16.99 -5.70
N ASN A 217 10.57 -17.36 -5.72
CA ASN A 217 11.03 -18.77 -5.67
C ASN A 217 10.99 -19.37 -4.24
N SER A 218 10.61 -18.57 -3.26
CA SER A 218 10.48 -19.07 -1.88
C SER A 218 9.16 -19.82 -1.68
N SER A 219 9.23 -21.07 -1.22
CA SER A 219 8.04 -21.84 -0.82
C SER A 219 7.34 -21.29 0.43
N SER A 220 8.01 -20.43 1.20
CA SER A 220 7.47 -19.81 2.41
C SER A 220 6.86 -18.42 2.19
N VAL A 221 6.85 -17.91 0.95
CA VAL A 221 6.42 -16.55 0.62
C VAL A 221 5.26 -16.57 -0.39
N VAL A 222 4.24 -15.77 -0.14
CA VAL A 222 3.06 -15.62 -0.99
C VAL A 222 2.86 -14.13 -1.34
N PHE A 223 2.87 -13.81 -2.62
CA PHE A 223 2.47 -12.48 -3.13
C PHE A 223 0.94 -12.43 -3.23
N LEU A 224 0.29 -11.78 -2.27
CA LEU A 224 -1.18 -11.74 -2.19
C LEU A 224 -1.81 -10.87 -3.29
N THR A 225 -1.06 -9.92 -3.80
CA THR A 225 -1.51 -8.89 -4.75
C THR A 225 -0.95 -9.06 -6.17
N LYS A 226 -0.32 -10.22 -6.48
CA LYS A 226 0.40 -10.45 -7.75
C LYS A 226 -0.45 -10.31 -9.02
N GLU A 227 -1.77 -10.50 -8.91
CA GLU A 227 -2.68 -10.42 -10.06
C GLU A 227 -3.29 -9.02 -10.26
N LEU A 228 -3.02 -8.09 -9.33
CA LEU A 228 -3.53 -6.73 -9.44
C LEU A 228 -2.90 -6.00 -10.63
N ARG A 229 -3.69 -5.11 -11.20
CA ARG A 229 -3.27 -4.26 -12.30
C ARG A 229 -3.07 -2.84 -11.81
N SER A 230 -2.17 -2.11 -12.48
CA SER A 230 -2.01 -0.70 -12.26
C SER A 230 -3.32 0.05 -12.49
N CYS A 231 -3.71 0.92 -11.60
CA CYS A 231 -4.88 1.76 -11.78
C CYS A 231 -4.70 2.83 -12.87
N ARG A 232 -3.45 3.22 -13.12
CA ARG A 232 -3.10 4.23 -14.12
C ARG A 232 -2.97 3.64 -15.53
N VAL A 233 -2.43 2.42 -15.62
CA VAL A 233 -2.23 1.72 -16.89
C VAL A 233 -2.75 0.29 -16.73
N PRO A 234 -4.05 0.03 -16.98
CA PRO A 234 -4.69 -1.26 -16.67
C PRO A 234 -4.10 -2.48 -17.40
N THR A 235 -3.30 -2.26 -18.46
CA THR A 235 -2.58 -3.33 -19.15
C THR A 235 -1.31 -3.78 -18.42
N TRP A 236 -0.82 -2.98 -17.47
CA TRP A 236 0.36 -3.29 -16.66
C TRP A 236 -0.02 -3.96 -15.34
N TYR A 237 0.86 -4.83 -14.84
CA TYR A 237 0.74 -5.33 -13.48
C TYR A 237 1.10 -4.24 -12.46
N GLY A 238 0.49 -4.33 -11.28
CA GLY A 238 0.81 -3.46 -10.15
C GLY A 238 2.22 -3.72 -9.62
N ILE A 239 2.83 -2.69 -9.08
CA ILE A 239 4.16 -2.72 -8.46
C ILE A 239 4.09 -2.51 -6.94
N ASP A 240 2.91 -2.18 -6.44
CA ASP A 240 2.57 -2.06 -5.03
C ASP A 240 2.08 -3.42 -4.53
N HIS A 241 2.76 -3.99 -3.54
CA HIS A 241 2.49 -5.35 -3.11
C HIS A 241 2.23 -5.50 -1.62
N VAL A 242 1.41 -6.51 -1.29
CA VAL A 242 1.33 -7.13 0.03
C VAL A 242 1.83 -8.57 -0.13
N VAL A 243 2.90 -8.88 0.59
CA VAL A 243 3.61 -10.17 0.56
C VAL A 243 3.59 -10.76 1.96
N ALA A 244 3.17 -12.01 2.10
CA ALA A 244 3.03 -12.68 3.39
C ALA A 244 3.87 -13.95 3.44
N ASN A 245 4.30 -14.36 4.64
CA ASN A 245 4.76 -15.73 4.81
C ASN A 245 3.56 -16.70 4.85
N THR A 246 3.82 -18.00 4.75
CA THR A 246 2.76 -19.02 4.74
C THR A 246 1.89 -18.99 5.98
N ALA A 247 2.44 -18.65 7.16
CA ALA A 247 1.69 -18.52 8.41
C ALA A 247 0.67 -17.36 8.31
N ALA A 248 1.08 -16.17 7.89
CA ALA A 248 0.17 -15.05 7.68
C ALA A 248 -0.81 -15.32 6.53
N ALA A 249 -0.35 -15.92 5.43
CA ALA A 249 -1.17 -16.25 4.28
C ALA A 249 -2.30 -17.24 4.60
N SER A 250 -2.16 -18.10 5.62
CA SER A 250 -3.25 -18.98 6.07
C SER A 250 -4.47 -18.25 6.63
N ARG A 251 -4.31 -16.98 7.01
CA ARG A 251 -5.39 -16.11 7.50
C ARG A 251 -5.93 -15.14 6.45
N TRP A 252 -5.35 -15.16 5.25
CA TRP A 252 -5.73 -14.28 4.17
C TRP A 252 -7.11 -14.61 3.59
N LEU A 253 -7.90 -13.58 3.35
CA LEU A 253 -9.22 -13.65 2.70
C LEU A 253 -9.09 -13.08 1.29
N SER A 254 -8.94 -13.96 0.29
CA SER A 254 -8.60 -13.58 -1.09
C SER A 254 -9.61 -12.64 -1.76
N GLU A 255 -10.87 -12.73 -1.39
CA GLU A 255 -11.95 -11.84 -1.87
C GLU A 255 -11.81 -10.39 -1.38
N GLY A 256 -10.92 -10.14 -0.42
CA GLY A 256 -10.64 -8.81 0.12
C GLY A 256 -9.51 -8.05 -0.58
N VAL A 257 -8.90 -8.64 -1.63
CA VAL A 257 -7.80 -7.98 -2.38
C VAL A 257 -8.36 -6.97 -3.36
N GLN A 258 -7.89 -5.72 -3.29
CA GLN A 258 -8.34 -4.67 -4.20
C GLN A 258 -7.34 -3.53 -4.36
N VAL A 259 -7.39 -2.89 -5.52
CA VAL A 259 -6.84 -1.55 -5.77
C VAL A 259 -7.96 -0.53 -5.57
N ILE A 260 -7.67 0.61 -4.95
CA ILE A 260 -8.60 1.73 -4.80
C ILE A 260 -8.31 2.77 -5.89
N PRO A 261 -9.04 2.78 -7.01
CA PRO A 261 -8.74 3.68 -8.12
C PRO A 261 -9.11 5.12 -7.75
N ILE A 262 -8.11 5.99 -7.60
CA ILE A 262 -8.28 7.38 -7.17
C ILE A 262 -9.19 8.16 -8.14
N GLU A 263 -9.08 7.89 -9.44
CA GLU A 263 -9.88 8.54 -10.49
C GLU A 263 -11.39 8.17 -10.46
N ARG A 264 -11.77 7.15 -9.67
CA ARG A 264 -13.19 6.87 -9.39
C ARG A 264 -13.74 7.67 -8.23
N LEU A 265 -12.86 8.23 -7.40
CA LEU A 265 -13.22 9.01 -6.22
C LEU A 265 -13.14 10.50 -6.48
N LEU A 266 -12.26 10.93 -7.37
CA LEU A 266 -11.91 12.34 -7.61
C LEU A 266 -11.85 12.64 -9.11
N PRO A 267 -12.13 13.88 -9.53
CA PRO A 267 -11.81 14.37 -10.87
C PRO A 267 -10.33 14.17 -11.18
N LYS A 268 -10.00 13.98 -12.46
CA LYS A 268 -8.65 13.63 -12.92
C LYS A 268 -7.57 14.58 -12.38
N GLU A 269 -7.76 15.87 -12.47
CA GLU A 269 -6.79 16.88 -12.03
C GLU A 269 -6.54 16.79 -10.52
N GLN A 270 -7.56 16.49 -9.73
CA GLN A 270 -7.42 16.28 -8.29
C GLN A 270 -6.77 14.93 -7.99
N ALA A 271 -7.10 13.88 -8.73
CA ALA A 271 -6.50 12.56 -8.60
C ALA A 271 -5.00 12.59 -8.89
N GLU A 272 -4.56 13.36 -9.89
CA GLU A 272 -3.15 13.60 -10.22
C GLU A 272 -2.39 14.29 -9.09
N MET A 273 -3.05 15.16 -8.32
CA MET A 273 -2.44 15.82 -7.16
C MET A 273 -2.35 14.91 -5.93
N VAL A 274 -3.14 13.84 -5.85
CA VAL A 274 -3.06 12.87 -4.76
C VAL A 274 -1.83 11.98 -4.92
N SER A 275 -1.76 11.16 -5.98
CA SER A 275 -0.62 10.29 -6.27
C SER A 275 -0.69 9.73 -7.68
N ASP A 276 0.46 9.32 -8.25
CA ASP A 276 0.57 8.49 -9.44
C ASP A 276 0.41 6.98 -9.14
N HIS A 277 0.36 6.60 -7.86
CA HIS A 277 -0.02 5.27 -7.36
C HIS A 277 -1.47 5.25 -6.86
N CYS A 278 -2.05 4.07 -6.77
CA CYS A 278 -3.32 3.85 -6.08
C CYS A 278 -3.11 2.93 -4.87
N PRO A 279 -3.81 3.17 -3.75
CA PRO A 279 -3.72 2.27 -2.61
C PRO A 279 -4.09 0.84 -2.99
N VAL A 280 -3.36 -0.10 -2.41
CA VAL A 280 -3.61 -1.54 -2.52
C VAL A 280 -3.91 -2.07 -1.13
N VAL A 281 -4.98 -2.84 -0.98
CA VAL A 281 -5.38 -3.42 0.30
C VAL A 281 -5.73 -4.89 0.17
N THR A 282 -5.61 -5.60 1.27
CA THR A 282 -6.04 -6.99 1.42
C THR A 282 -6.54 -7.24 2.84
N VAL A 283 -7.26 -8.32 3.05
CA VAL A 283 -7.96 -8.61 4.30
C VAL A 283 -7.48 -9.93 4.90
N PHE A 284 -7.30 -9.94 6.22
CA PHE A 284 -6.95 -11.14 6.99
C PHE A 284 -7.98 -11.40 8.07
N SER A 285 -8.21 -12.67 8.40
CA SER A 285 -9.01 -13.08 9.56
C SER A 285 -8.25 -12.83 10.85
N THR A 286 -8.95 -12.30 11.86
CA THR A 286 -8.43 -12.11 13.23
C THR A 286 -8.91 -13.17 14.21
N LYS A 287 -9.68 -14.17 13.72
CA LYS A 287 -10.21 -15.30 14.52
C LYS A 287 -9.20 -16.38 14.77
#